data_f3dcc59c4cf5b350519c3d6336318c9f
#
_entry.id   f3dcc59c4cf5b350519c3d6336318c9f
#
_cell.length_a   1.000
_cell.length_b   1.000
_cell.length_c   1.000
_cell.angle_alpha   90.00
_cell.angle_beta   90.00
_cell.angle_gamma   90.00
#
_symmetry.space_group_name_H-M   'P 1'
#
loop_
_entity.id
_entity.type
_entity.pdbx_description
1 polymer ?
#
loop_
_entity_poly.entity_id
_entity_poly.type
_entity_poly.pdbx_seq_one_letter_code
_entity_poly.pdbx_strand_id
1 'polypeptide(L)'
;MLKNPSKKHFASITRQLRAWGYNADWKQLERAYFRSCVLSPVRYRAMLRLLSIFAQHLSILSNQLAVRRDNDQSTNMTRARQFIEAHQAEPLSLGRIAQVANISRHYFCKMFKKATGMNFTDYLSRVRVEKSKTLLLNPNSRISEAAFACGFQSMTNFNRAFKRIVGRSPTQFREALPKLRRSV
;
A
#
# COMPACT_ATOMS: atom_id res chain seq x y z
N MET A 1 -30.15 -36.07 -22.68
CA MET A 1 -31.54 -35.58 -22.47
C MET A 1 -31.76 -35.48 -20.96
N LEU A 2 -31.90 -34.29 -20.45
CA LEU A 2 -32.28 -34.06 -19.05
C LEU A 2 -33.78 -34.40 -18.96
N LYS A 3 -34.07 -35.51 -18.28
CA LYS A 3 -35.47 -35.98 -18.11
C LYS A 3 -36.16 -35.11 -17.07
N ASN A 4 -37.42 -34.76 -17.31
CA ASN A 4 -38.25 -34.09 -16.31
C ASN A 4 -38.24 -34.86 -14.98
N PRO A 5 -38.32 -34.15 -13.83
CA PRO A 5 -38.35 -34.82 -12.52
C PRO A 5 -39.42 -35.90 -12.51
N SER A 6 -39.03 -37.13 -12.28
CA SER A 6 -39.97 -38.27 -12.22
C SER A 6 -39.69 -39.10 -10.97
N LYS A 7 -40.75 -39.71 -10.41
CA LYS A 7 -40.65 -40.55 -9.23
C LYS A 7 -39.66 -41.74 -9.45
N LYS A 8 -39.64 -42.33 -10.65
CA LYS A 8 -38.71 -43.41 -10.99
C LYS A 8 -37.27 -42.97 -10.99
N HIS A 9 -36.97 -41.77 -11.51
CA HIS A 9 -35.64 -41.24 -11.54
C HIS A 9 -35.14 -40.81 -10.13
N PHE A 10 -36.03 -40.20 -9.32
CA PHE A 10 -35.76 -39.90 -7.93
C PHE A 10 -35.42 -41.14 -7.12
N ALA A 11 -36.21 -42.22 -7.26
CA ALA A 11 -35.96 -43.50 -6.60
C ALA A 11 -34.58 -44.14 -6.99
N SER A 12 -34.16 -43.98 -8.23
CA SER A 12 -32.85 -44.40 -8.70
C SER A 12 -31.70 -43.62 -8.02
N ILE A 13 -31.84 -42.28 -7.97
CA ILE A 13 -30.85 -41.40 -7.31
C ILE A 13 -30.74 -41.72 -5.82
N THR A 14 -31.87 -41.85 -5.11
CA THR A 14 -31.87 -42.15 -3.68
C THR A 14 -31.29 -43.50 -3.38
N ARG A 15 -31.48 -44.49 -4.26
CA ARG A 15 -30.84 -45.83 -4.11
C ARG A 15 -29.31 -45.73 -4.22
N GLN A 16 -28.80 -44.96 -5.19
CA GLN A 16 -27.35 -44.73 -5.35
C GLN A 16 -26.75 -43.98 -4.15
N LEU A 17 -27.41 -42.91 -3.70
CA LEU A 17 -26.94 -42.14 -2.55
C LEU A 17 -26.89 -42.98 -1.27
N ARG A 18 -27.88 -43.84 -1.04
CA ARG A 18 -27.87 -44.79 0.08
C ARG A 18 -26.75 -45.79 -0.05
N ALA A 19 -26.48 -46.32 -1.24
CA ALA A 19 -25.38 -47.22 -1.49
C ALA A 19 -24.00 -46.59 -1.21
N TRP A 20 -23.88 -45.27 -1.38
CA TRP A 20 -22.69 -44.50 -1.03
C TRP A 20 -22.62 -44.03 0.43
N GLY A 21 -23.59 -44.49 1.28
CA GLY A 21 -23.60 -44.20 2.72
C GLY A 21 -24.13 -42.79 3.09
N TYR A 22 -24.76 -42.07 2.15
CA TYR A 22 -25.35 -40.75 2.46
C TYR A 22 -26.62 -40.93 3.31
N ASN A 23 -26.64 -40.29 4.47
CA ASN A 23 -27.82 -40.21 5.33
C ASN A 23 -28.40 -38.76 5.22
N ALA A 24 -29.57 -38.63 4.57
CA ALA A 24 -30.21 -37.37 4.30
C ALA A 24 -31.71 -37.43 4.65
N ASP A 25 -32.34 -36.29 4.90
CA ASP A 25 -33.80 -36.18 4.95
C ASP A 25 -34.40 -36.37 3.54
N TRP A 26 -34.79 -37.62 3.27
CA TRP A 26 -35.32 -38.05 1.95
C TRP A 26 -36.59 -37.30 1.59
N LYS A 27 -37.44 -36.88 2.56
CA LYS A 27 -38.64 -36.13 2.31
C LYS A 27 -38.31 -34.68 1.87
N GLN A 28 -37.34 -34.07 2.51
CA GLN A 28 -36.88 -32.73 2.12
C GLN A 28 -36.22 -32.79 0.76
N LEU A 29 -35.41 -33.78 0.48
CA LEU A 29 -34.74 -33.98 -0.81
C LEU A 29 -35.75 -34.21 -1.93
N GLU A 30 -36.81 -34.99 -1.69
CA GLU A 30 -37.90 -35.23 -2.64
C GLU A 30 -38.62 -33.93 -3.01
N ARG A 31 -38.99 -33.12 -2.01
CA ARG A 31 -39.61 -31.81 -2.24
C ARG A 31 -38.73 -30.88 -3.07
N ALA A 32 -37.42 -30.83 -2.76
CA ALA A 32 -36.44 -30.02 -3.49
C ALA A 32 -36.29 -30.53 -4.93
N TYR A 33 -36.21 -31.85 -5.14
CA TYR A 33 -36.11 -32.47 -6.46
C TYR A 33 -37.30 -32.12 -7.37
N PHE A 34 -38.53 -32.23 -6.87
CA PHE A 34 -39.72 -31.89 -7.67
C PHE A 34 -39.95 -30.38 -7.84
N ARG A 35 -39.33 -29.55 -6.99
CA ARG A 35 -39.27 -28.07 -7.16
C ARG A 35 -38.18 -27.62 -8.11
N SER A 36 -37.21 -28.47 -8.45
CA SER A 36 -36.12 -28.09 -9.33
C SER A 36 -36.62 -27.83 -10.75
N CYS A 37 -36.25 -26.68 -11.28
CA CYS A 37 -36.57 -26.30 -12.66
C CYS A 37 -35.62 -27.03 -13.61
N VAL A 38 -36.18 -27.82 -14.54
CA VAL A 38 -35.37 -28.48 -15.57
C VAL A 38 -35.14 -27.49 -16.72
N LEU A 39 -33.91 -27.08 -16.87
CA LEU A 39 -33.54 -26.21 -18.00
C LEU A 39 -33.24 -27.04 -19.23
N SER A 40 -33.74 -26.58 -20.40
CA SER A 40 -33.32 -27.17 -21.66
C SER A 40 -31.80 -27.00 -21.86
N PRO A 41 -31.14 -27.92 -22.58
CA PRO A 41 -29.68 -27.81 -22.84
C PRO A 41 -29.28 -26.47 -23.53
N VAL A 42 -30.18 -25.89 -24.29
CA VAL A 42 -29.97 -24.59 -24.93
C VAL A 42 -29.96 -23.47 -23.88
N ARG A 43 -30.97 -23.42 -23.01
CA ARG A 43 -31.04 -22.43 -21.92
C ARG A 43 -29.89 -22.58 -20.94
N TYR A 44 -29.50 -23.78 -20.59
CA TYR A 44 -28.36 -24.06 -19.74
C TYR A 44 -27.07 -23.48 -20.32
N ARG A 45 -26.78 -23.75 -21.61
CA ARG A 45 -25.61 -23.19 -22.30
C ARG A 45 -25.66 -21.68 -22.42
N ALA A 46 -26.84 -21.11 -22.66
CA ALA A 46 -27.01 -19.65 -22.69
C ALA A 46 -26.70 -19.01 -21.32
N MET A 47 -27.15 -19.62 -20.22
CA MET A 47 -26.85 -19.15 -18.87
C MET A 47 -25.34 -19.25 -18.56
N LEU A 48 -24.69 -20.35 -18.95
CA LEU A 48 -23.25 -20.49 -18.77
C LEU A 48 -22.46 -19.43 -19.56
N ARG A 49 -22.87 -19.14 -20.78
CA ARG A 49 -22.26 -18.06 -21.58
C ARG A 49 -22.45 -16.70 -20.92
N LEU A 50 -23.64 -16.41 -20.43
CA LEU A 50 -23.94 -15.16 -19.74
C LEU A 50 -23.06 -15.01 -18.49
N LEU A 51 -22.97 -16.05 -17.65
CA LEU A 51 -22.13 -16.06 -16.47
C LEU A 51 -20.64 -15.88 -16.82
N SER A 52 -20.17 -16.51 -17.89
CA SER A 52 -18.81 -16.34 -18.39
C SER A 52 -18.51 -14.89 -18.78
N ILE A 53 -19.43 -14.22 -19.51
CA ILE A 53 -19.31 -12.81 -19.88
C ILE A 53 -19.26 -11.93 -18.64
N PHE A 54 -20.14 -12.16 -17.65
CA PHE A 54 -20.11 -11.43 -16.38
C PHE A 54 -18.81 -11.62 -15.62
N ALA A 55 -18.31 -12.85 -15.53
CA ALA A 55 -17.06 -13.14 -14.84
C ALA A 55 -15.89 -12.42 -15.49
N GLN A 56 -15.81 -12.42 -16.82
CA GLN A 56 -14.79 -11.67 -17.57
C GLN A 56 -14.88 -10.17 -17.31
N HIS A 57 -16.09 -9.61 -17.35
CA HIS A 57 -16.30 -8.18 -17.12
C HIS A 57 -15.91 -7.75 -15.70
N LEU A 58 -16.29 -8.53 -14.69
CA LEU A 58 -15.88 -8.30 -13.30
C LEU A 58 -14.37 -8.40 -13.12
N SER A 59 -13.71 -9.33 -13.80
CA SER A 59 -12.26 -9.46 -13.77
C SER A 59 -11.56 -8.21 -14.34
N ILE A 60 -12.03 -7.71 -15.48
CA ILE A 60 -11.49 -6.49 -16.11
C ILE A 60 -11.67 -5.28 -15.19
N LEU A 61 -12.87 -5.09 -14.63
CA LEU A 61 -13.15 -3.99 -13.69
C LEU A 61 -12.29 -4.08 -12.44
N SER A 62 -12.13 -5.28 -11.88
CA SER A 62 -11.27 -5.51 -10.71
C SER A 62 -9.81 -5.13 -10.99
N ASN A 63 -9.28 -5.55 -12.14
CA ASN A 63 -7.92 -5.20 -12.56
C ASN A 63 -7.75 -3.70 -12.79
N GLN A 64 -8.72 -3.03 -13.41
CA GLN A 64 -8.68 -1.57 -13.60
C GLN A 64 -8.67 -0.82 -12.25
N LEU A 65 -9.47 -1.26 -11.28
CA LEU A 65 -9.47 -0.68 -9.94
C LEU A 65 -8.16 -0.91 -9.19
N ALA A 66 -7.55 -2.07 -9.35
CA ALA A 66 -6.23 -2.37 -8.76
C ALA A 66 -5.14 -1.45 -9.31
N VAL A 67 -5.07 -1.30 -10.63
CA VAL A 67 -4.10 -0.41 -11.31
C VAL A 67 -4.30 1.06 -10.90
N ARG A 68 -5.55 1.54 -10.81
CA ARG A 68 -5.83 2.90 -10.34
C ARG A 68 -5.37 3.12 -8.91
N ARG A 69 -5.62 2.16 -8.00
CA ARG A 69 -5.16 2.25 -6.61
C ARG A 69 -3.64 2.33 -6.49
N ASP A 70 -2.91 1.56 -7.27
CA ASP A 70 -1.45 1.59 -7.26
C ASP A 70 -0.90 2.92 -7.80
N ASN A 71 -1.49 3.47 -8.86
CA ASN A 71 -1.13 4.79 -9.39
C ASN A 71 -1.42 5.91 -8.38
N ASP A 72 -2.58 5.90 -7.74
CA ASP A 72 -2.95 6.90 -6.72
C ASP A 72 -2.00 6.82 -5.52
N GLN A 73 -1.63 5.62 -5.07
CA GLN A 73 -0.69 5.43 -3.98
C GLN A 73 0.70 5.97 -4.32
N SER A 74 1.20 5.67 -5.52
CA SER A 74 2.47 6.19 -6.02
C SER A 74 2.48 7.72 -6.08
N THR A 75 1.42 8.32 -6.62
CA THR A 75 1.24 9.77 -6.71
C THR A 75 1.19 10.42 -5.32
N ASN A 76 0.44 9.85 -4.39
CA ASN A 76 0.31 10.36 -3.02
C ASN A 76 1.63 10.32 -2.27
N MET A 77 2.43 9.25 -2.42
CA MET A 77 3.75 9.16 -1.80
C MET A 77 4.75 10.12 -2.45
N THR A 78 4.68 10.32 -3.75
CA THR A 78 5.50 11.30 -4.46
C THR A 78 5.20 12.72 -3.99
N ARG A 79 3.93 13.11 -3.86
CA ARG A 79 3.52 14.41 -3.30
C ARG A 79 4.03 14.61 -1.88
N ALA A 80 3.90 13.58 -1.04
CA ALA A 80 4.40 13.65 0.34
C ALA A 80 5.92 13.88 0.39
N ARG A 81 6.69 13.17 -0.42
CA ARG A 81 8.15 13.33 -0.48
C ARG A 81 8.54 14.73 -0.96
N GLN A 82 7.96 15.20 -2.05
CA GLN A 82 8.20 16.54 -2.58
C GLN A 82 7.87 17.63 -1.55
N PHE A 83 6.74 17.47 -0.83
CA PHE A 83 6.36 18.41 0.21
C PHE A 83 7.36 18.40 1.39
N ILE A 84 7.82 17.23 1.82
CA ILE A 84 8.84 17.11 2.88
C ILE A 84 10.15 17.79 2.43
N GLU A 85 10.59 17.59 1.21
CA GLU A 85 11.82 18.17 0.68
C GLU A 85 11.74 19.68 0.54
N ALA A 86 10.57 20.21 0.14
CA ALA A 86 10.34 21.66 0.00
C ALA A 86 10.22 22.37 1.36
N HIS A 87 9.62 21.72 2.38
CA HIS A 87 9.31 22.35 3.67
C HIS A 87 10.11 21.77 4.83
N GLN A 88 11.23 21.10 4.57
CA GLN A 88 12.02 20.38 5.58
C GLN A 88 12.48 21.27 6.74
N ALA A 89 12.67 22.58 6.53
CA ALA A 89 13.07 23.52 7.55
C ALA A 89 11.95 23.89 8.54
N GLU A 90 10.69 23.66 8.14
CA GLU A 90 9.54 23.94 8.96
C GLU A 90 9.24 22.84 9.98
N PRO A 91 8.45 23.14 11.03
CA PRO A 91 7.90 22.12 11.92
C PRO A 91 6.90 21.24 11.17
N LEU A 92 7.36 20.09 10.65
CA LEU A 92 6.51 19.13 9.95
C LEU A 92 5.97 18.08 10.92
N SER A 93 4.64 17.94 10.93
CA SER A 93 3.96 16.87 11.66
C SER A 93 3.48 15.77 10.72
N LEU A 94 3.40 14.56 11.24
CA LEU A 94 2.82 13.41 10.53
C LEU A 94 1.41 13.71 10.01
N GLY A 95 0.60 14.46 10.82
CA GLY A 95 -0.76 14.83 10.44
C GLY A 95 -0.80 15.72 9.21
N ARG A 96 0.09 16.73 9.13
CA ARG A 96 0.18 17.65 7.99
C ARG A 96 0.57 16.91 6.71
N ILE A 97 1.53 16.00 6.79
CA ILE A 97 1.96 15.22 5.62
C ILE A 97 0.88 14.25 5.14
N ALA A 98 0.17 13.58 6.07
CA ALA A 98 -0.93 12.71 5.73
C ALA A 98 -2.08 13.46 5.01
N GLN A 99 -2.36 14.70 5.42
CA GLN A 99 -3.31 15.58 4.74
C GLN A 99 -2.85 15.93 3.31
N VAL A 100 -1.58 16.31 3.13
CA VAL A 100 -1.01 16.58 1.80
C VAL A 100 -1.10 15.36 0.87
N ALA A 101 -0.89 14.17 1.43
CA ALA A 101 -1.05 12.91 0.72
C ALA A 101 -2.52 12.48 0.55
N ASN A 102 -3.47 13.22 1.12
CA ASN A 102 -4.92 12.92 1.12
C ASN A 102 -5.26 11.51 1.64
N ILE A 103 -4.60 11.09 2.72
CA ILE A 103 -4.82 9.78 3.35
C ILE A 103 -4.77 9.88 4.88
N SER A 104 -5.28 8.85 5.56
CA SER A 104 -5.22 8.80 7.02
C SER A 104 -3.77 8.64 7.54
N ARG A 105 -3.50 9.13 8.76
CA ARG A 105 -2.17 9.03 9.40
C ARG A 105 -1.66 7.58 9.48
N HIS A 106 -2.54 6.67 9.87
CA HIS A 106 -2.19 5.25 10.00
C HIS A 106 -1.80 4.65 8.65
N TYR A 107 -2.59 4.91 7.62
CA TYR A 107 -2.32 4.42 6.28
C TYR A 107 -1.06 5.05 5.69
N PHE A 108 -0.84 6.36 5.93
CA PHE A 108 0.38 7.04 5.53
C PHE A 108 1.64 6.36 6.10
N CYS A 109 1.68 6.09 7.42
CA CYS A 109 2.83 5.43 8.05
C CYS A 109 3.18 4.10 7.36
N LYS A 110 2.16 3.27 7.09
CA LYS A 110 2.34 1.97 6.45
C LYS A 110 2.87 2.12 5.03
N MET A 111 2.25 2.99 4.24
CA MET A 111 2.60 3.20 2.83
C MET A 111 3.94 3.91 2.65
N PHE A 112 4.21 4.92 3.48
CA PHE A 112 5.47 5.65 3.45
C PHE A 112 6.66 4.75 3.77
N LYS A 113 6.55 3.89 4.81
CA LYS A 113 7.57 2.90 5.13
C LYS A 113 7.76 1.88 4.01
N LYS A 114 6.68 1.44 3.36
CA LYS A 114 6.75 0.53 2.20
C LYS A 114 7.48 1.19 1.02
N ALA A 115 7.19 2.48 0.75
CA ALA A 115 7.73 3.21 -0.40
C ALA A 115 9.17 3.68 -0.21
N THR A 116 9.57 4.04 1.04
CA THR A 116 10.89 4.64 1.33
C THR A 116 11.83 3.74 2.12
N GLY A 117 11.34 2.62 2.66
CA GLY A 117 12.08 1.75 3.58
C GLY A 117 12.20 2.31 5.00
N MET A 118 11.73 3.54 5.27
CA MET A 118 11.94 4.28 6.50
C MET A 118 10.62 4.84 7.06
N ASN A 119 10.57 5.09 8.38
CA ASN A 119 9.48 5.88 8.94
C ASN A 119 9.65 7.38 8.58
N PHE A 120 8.57 8.15 8.72
CA PHE A 120 8.56 9.58 8.38
C PHE A 120 9.62 10.39 9.14
N THR A 121 9.79 10.15 10.44
CA THR A 121 10.73 10.91 11.29
C THR A 121 12.18 10.67 10.87
N ASP A 122 12.52 9.43 10.56
CA ASP A 122 13.86 9.08 10.08
C ASP A 122 14.13 9.66 8.69
N TYR A 123 13.16 9.61 7.80
CA TYR A 123 13.25 10.21 6.48
C TYR A 123 13.45 11.73 6.56
N LEU A 124 12.63 12.44 7.35
CA LEU A 124 12.77 13.88 7.56
C LEU A 124 14.15 14.23 8.15
N SER A 125 14.60 13.45 9.13
CA SER A 125 15.95 13.64 9.71
C SER A 125 17.04 13.48 8.66
N ARG A 126 16.90 12.51 7.75
CA ARG A 126 17.84 12.28 6.66
C ARG A 126 17.86 13.44 5.67
N VAL A 127 16.71 13.92 5.23
CA VAL A 127 16.58 15.09 4.33
C VAL A 127 17.25 16.31 4.96
N ARG A 128 16.99 16.59 6.25
CA ARG A 128 17.60 17.69 6.98
C ARG A 128 19.11 17.57 7.11
N VAL A 129 19.62 16.37 7.40
CA VAL A 129 21.06 16.12 7.48
C VAL A 129 21.72 16.30 6.12
N GLU A 130 21.14 15.80 5.03
CA GLU A 130 21.70 16.01 3.69
C GLU A 130 21.76 17.50 3.33
N LYS A 131 20.72 18.25 3.66
CA LYS A 131 20.72 19.71 3.45
C LYS A 131 21.78 20.42 4.32
N SER A 132 21.94 19.99 5.57
CA SER A 132 22.94 20.55 6.47
C SER A 132 24.37 20.33 5.97
N LYS A 133 24.67 19.20 5.33
CA LYS A 133 25.98 18.95 4.71
C LYS A 133 26.32 20.03 3.68
N THR A 134 25.35 20.43 2.86
CA THR A 134 25.57 21.51 1.88
C THR A 134 25.88 22.86 2.57
N LEU A 135 25.17 23.19 3.66
CA LEU A 135 25.44 24.41 4.42
C LEU A 135 26.80 24.37 5.14
N LEU A 136 27.23 23.20 5.60
CA LEU A 136 28.53 23.01 6.27
C LEU A 136 29.73 23.08 5.31
N LEU A 137 29.51 23.07 3.98
CA LEU A 137 30.57 23.34 3.01
C LEU A 137 31.07 24.79 3.09
N ASN A 138 30.24 25.72 3.55
CA ASN A 138 30.64 27.10 3.80
C ASN A 138 31.44 27.18 5.14
N PRO A 139 32.74 27.48 5.11
CA PRO A 139 33.59 27.50 6.32
C PRO A 139 33.15 28.60 7.31
N ASN A 140 32.48 29.62 6.86
CA ASN A 140 32.02 30.74 7.69
C ASN A 140 30.66 30.45 8.39
N SER A 141 29.94 29.42 7.98
CA SER A 141 28.67 29.03 8.61
C SER A 141 28.91 28.33 9.95
N ARG A 142 28.23 28.78 11.01
CA ARG A 142 28.26 28.05 12.28
C ARG A 142 27.47 26.75 12.19
N ILE A 143 27.99 25.71 12.85
CA ILE A 143 27.31 24.39 12.87
C ILE A 143 25.89 24.52 13.44
N SER A 144 25.69 25.34 14.46
CA SER A 144 24.39 25.61 15.06
C SER A 144 23.42 26.31 14.08
N GLU A 145 23.90 27.29 13.34
CA GLU A 145 23.10 27.98 12.32
C GLU A 145 22.65 27.03 11.22
N ALA A 146 23.55 26.19 10.72
CA ALA A 146 23.22 25.16 9.74
C ALA A 146 22.19 24.16 10.27
N ALA A 147 22.28 23.76 11.52
CA ALA A 147 21.31 22.86 12.15
C ALA A 147 19.91 23.47 12.23
N PHE A 148 19.80 24.70 12.75
CA PHE A 148 18.52 25.38 12.89
C PHE A 148 17.92 25.76 11.52
N ALA A 149 18.74 26.23 10.58
CA ALA A 149 18.30 26.52 9.20
C ALA A 149 17.72 25.28 8.47
N CYS A 150 18.18 24.08 8.84
CA CYS A 150 17.62 22.83 8.34
C CYS A 150 16.39 22.32 9.13
N GLY A 151 15.91 23.06 10.15
CA GLY A 151 14.69 22.74 10.90
C GLY A 151 14.91 21.82 12.10
N PHE A 152 16.14 21.58 12.55
CA PHE A 152 16.35 20.92 13.83
C PHE A 152 16.00 21.85 14.99
N GLN A 153 15.29 21.33 15.97
CA GLN A 153 14.84 22.10 17.14
C GLN A 153 15.88 22.15 18.28
N SER A 154 16.90 21.29 18.22
CA SER A 154 17.97 21.27 19.19
C SER A 154 19.26 20.71 18.62
N MET A 155 20.39 21.18 19.12
CA MET A 155 21.73 20.71 18.74
C MET A 155 21.94 19.25 19.12
N THR A 156 21.38 18.79 20.23
CA THR A 156 21.47 17.39 20.67
C THR A 156 20.84 16.44 19.64
N ASN A 157 19.64 16.79 19.17
CA ASN A 157 18.95 15.99 18.13
C ASN A 157 19.69 16.04 16.80
N PHE A 158 20.21 17.20 16.42
CA PHE A 158 21.03 17.35 15.22
C PHE A 158 22.28 16.48 15.27
N ASN A 159 23.11 16.61 16.31
CA ASN A 159 24.35 15.86 16.45
C ASN A 159 24.12 14.34 16.43
N ARG A 160 23.08 13.88 17.13
CA ARG A 160 22.69 12.46 17.14
C ARG A 160 22.26 11.97 15.76
N ALA A 161 21.39 12.71 15.08
CA ALA A 161 20.92 12.37 13.73
C ALA A 161 22.08 12.41 12.73
N PHE A 162 22.89 13.43 12.75
CA PHE A 162 24.02 13.59 11.86
C PHE A 162 25.04 12.45 12.03
N LYS A 163 25.45 12.15 13.27
CA LYS A 163 26.37 11.03 13.55
C LYS A 163 25.78 9.69 13.13
N ARG A 164 24.50 9.46 13.37
CA ARG A 164 23.80 8.22 12.95
C ARG A 164 23.79 8.04 11.43
N ILE A 165 23.56 9.14 10.66
CA ILE A 165 23.37 9.10 9.21
C ILE A 165 24.69 9.18 8.45
N VAL A 166 25.64 10.01 8.92
CA VAL A 166 26.91 10.29 8.25
C VAL A 166 28.08 9.46 8.81
N GLY A 167 27.89 8.86 9.99
CA GLY A 167 28.93 8.05 10.67
C GLY A 167 29.95 8.86 11.50
N ARG A 168 29.94 10.20 11.39
CA ARG A 168 30.85 11.12 12.12
C ARG A 168 30.08 12.35 12.60
N SER A 169 30.69 13.11 13.55
CA SER A 169 30.06 14.34 14.03
C SER A 169 30.07 15.45 12.96
N PRO A 170 29.21 16.48 13.08
CA PRO A 170 29.23 17.63 12.17
C PRO A 170 30.58 18.36 12.15
N THR A 171 31.26 18.44 13.31
CA THR A 171 32.61 19.03 13.45
C THR A 171 33.62 18.21 12.65
N GLN A 172 33.68 16.92 12.90
CA GLN A 172 34.59 16.00 12.18
C GLN A 172 34.32 15.97 10.68
N PHE A 173 33.04 16.07 10.28
CA PHE A 173 32.66 16.16 8.87
C PHE A 173 33.23 17.43 8.23
N ARG A 174 33.11 18.59 8.87
CA ARG A 174 33.63 19.86 8.38
C ARG A 174 35.15 19.91 8.34
N GLU A 175 35.83 19.36 9.34
CA GLU A 175 37.31 19.27 9.41
C GLU A 175 37.90 18.40 8.29
N ALA A 176 37.15 17.37 7.88
CA ALA A 176 37.55 16.48 6.79
C ALA A 176 37.28 17.06 5.38
N LEU A 177 36.61 18.20 5.26
CA LEU A 177 36.42 18.87 3.96
C LEU A 177 37.76 19.46 3.48
N PRO A 178 38.04 19.37 2.16
CA PRO A 178 39.23 20.05 1.62
C PRO A 178 39.16 21.54 1.96
N LYS A 179 40.15 22.06 2.64
CA LYS A 179 40.27 23.50 2.84
C LYS A 179 40.45 24.14 1.47
N LEU A 180 39.38 24.70 0.89
CA LEU A 180 39.51 25.55 -0.27
C LEU A 180 40.51 26.65 0.09
N ARG A 181 41.72 26.61 -0.52
CA ARG A 181 42.71 27.65 -0.40
C ARG A 181 42.04 28.98 -0.73
N ARG A 182 42.01 29.91 0.22
CA ARG A 182 41.66 31.28 -0.04
C ARG A 182 42.66 31.77 -1.11
N SER A 183 42.17 31.90 -2.35
CA SER A 183 42.87 32.72 -3.33
C SER A 183 42.69 34.17 -2.86
N VAL A 184 43.79 34.76 -2.44
CA VAL A 184 43.93 36.17 -2.14
C VAL A 184 43.79 36.95 -3.42
#